data_5d7ced53d2d7b6dfd9301f7419b5feda
#
_entry.id   5d7ced53d2d7b6dfd9301f7419b5feda
#
_cell.length_a   1.000
_cell.length_b   1.000
_cell.length_c   1.000
_cell.angle_alpha   90.00
_cell.angle_beta   90.00
_cell.angle_gamma   90.00
#
_symmetry.space_group_name_H-M   'P 1'
#
loop_
_entity.id
_entity.type
_entity.pdbx_description
1 polymer ?
#
loop_
_entity_poly.entity_id
_entity_poly.type
_entity_poly.pdbx_seq_one_letter_code
_entity_poly.pdbx_strand_id
1 'polypeptide(L)'
;MTSDISHDRRIISQFTRWAAPFAALPVHAEADGMTRTLSAIAARPGERVLDVACGPGIVACALATEGARVTGIDLTPAMILQAQQRQRQQGLHGLDWQVGDATELPFVDGYFDRVVTRYSFHHLPEPIVALREMRRVCRTGGRIVVIDATPAADKQTAYDRMETLRDPSHTSALTLDQLRAMGRELGLSEAVVDFYPLEAQLGALADSEDMAALEAMFDADIASGEDRIGVGAWRAEDGIRFTFPVSIIAWQRD
;
A
#
# COMPACT_ATOMS: atom_id res chain seq x y z
N MET A 1 15.11 -11.28 16.64
CA MET A 1 15.68 -9.91 16.55
C MET A 1 16.65 -9.68 15.37
N THR A 2 17.41 -10.66 14.87
CA THR A 2 18.36 -10.45 13.75
C THR A 2 17.75 -10.49 12.35
N SER A 3 16.55 -11.07 12.17
CA SER A 3 15.85 -11.10 10.87
C SER A 3 15.19 -9.76 10.49
N ASP A 4 14.64 -9.02 11.46
CA ASP A 4 13.97 -7.73 11.25
C ASP A 4 14.91 -6.67 10.69
N ILE A 5 16.06 -6.46 11.31
CA ILE A 5 17.06 -5.47 10.87
C ILE A 5 17.51 -5.70 9.41
N SER A 6 17.56 -6.96 8.95
CA SER A 6 17.94 -7.29 7.57
C SER A 6 16.82 -7.00 6.58
N HIS A 7 15.56 -7.13 7.00
CA HIS A 7 14.39 -6.87 6.16
C HIS A 7 14.15 -5.36 6.01
N ASP A 8 14.17 -4.60 7.10
CA ASP A 8 14.07 -3.14 7.09
C ASP A 8 15.13 -2.50 6.20
N ARG A 9 16.36 -3.02 6.23
CA ARG A 9 17.43 -2.55 5.34
C ARG A 9 17.11 -2.81 3.87
N ARG A 10 16.45 -3.92 3.53
CA ARG A 10 16.02 -4.19 2.15
C ARG A 10 14.93 -3.21 1.72
N ILE A 11 13.92 -2.98 2.56
CA ILE A 11 12.87 -1.97 2.33
C ILE A 11 13.51 -0.59 2.11
N ILE A 12 14.34 -0.12 3.05
CA ILE A 12 14.99 1.19 2.97
C ILE A 12 15.84 1.28 1.70
N SER A 13 16.62 0.26 1.38
CA SER A 13 17.46 0.24 0.17
C SER A 13 16.63 0.31 -1.10
N GLN A 14 15.62 -0.54 -1.22
CA GLN A 14 14.71 -0.60 -2.37
C GLN A 14 13.99 0.73 -2.56
N PHE A 15 13.31 1.22 -1.55
CA PHE A 15 12.53 2.45 -1.65
C PHE A 15 13.37 3.73 -1.66
N THR A 16 14.63 3.71 -1.21
CA THR A 16 15.56 4.82 -1.45
C THR A 16 15.94 4.91 -2.93
N ARG A 17 16.24 3.77 -3.57
CA ARG A 17 16.56 3.70 -5.00
C ARG A 17 15.36 4.09 -5.86
N TRP A 18 14.18 3.63 -5.49
CA TRP A 18 12.94 3.83 -6.23
C TRP A 18 12.12 5.06 -5.83
N ALA A 19 12.55 5.87 -4.86
CA ALA A 19 11.74 6.97 -4.34
C ALA A 19 11.26 7.94 -5.44
N ALA A 20 12.15 8.40 -6.31
CA ALA A 20 11.78 9.33 -7.38
C ALA A 20 11.00 8.65 -8.53
N PRO A 21 11.43 7.47 -9.09
CA PRO A 21 10.61 6.74 -10.05
C PRO A 21 9.23 6.39 -9.51
N PHE A 22 9.15 5.87 -8.28
CA PHE A 22 7.89 5.48 -7.64
C PHE A 22 6.94 6.68 -7.47
N ALA A 23 7.46 7.83 -7.05
CA ALA A 23 6.67 9.06 -6.91
C ALA A 23 6.08 9.55 -8.25
N ALA A 24 6.69 9.19 -9.39
CA ALA A 24 6.27 9.57 -10.73
C ALA A 24 5.37 8.53 -11.42
N LEU A 25 5.18 7.33 -10.85
CA LEU A 25 4.38 6.27 -11.47
C LEU A 25 2.90 6.68 -11.58
N PRO A 26 2.32 6.74 -12.78
CA PRO A 26 0.90 7.11 -12.96
C PRO A 26 -0.06 6.16 -12.25
N VAL A 27 0.29 4.89 -12.14
CA VAL A 27 -0.52 3.85 -11.51
C VAL A 27 -0.88 4.15 -10.05
N HIS A 28 -0.02 4.85 -9.31
CA HIS A 28 -0.29 5.22 -7.93
C HIS A 28 -1.23 6.43 -7.77
N ALA A 29 -1.39 7.21 -8.82
CA ALA A 29 -2.28 8.38 -8.88
C ALA A 29 -3.53 8.12 -9.74
N GLU A 30 -3.82 6.84 -10.05
CA GLU A 30 -4.98 6.46 -10.82
C GLU A 30 -6.27 6.98 -10.14
N ALA A 31 -7.07 7.72 -10.91
CA ALA A 31 -8.14 8.57 -10.37
C ALA A 31 -9.28 7.78 -9.70
N ASP A 32 -9.66 6.61 -10.26
CA ASP A 32 -10.73 5.79 -9.69
C ASP A 32 -10.30 5.16 -8.36
N GLY A 33 -9.12 4.55 -8.32
CA GLY A 33 -8.57 3.97 -7.09
C GLY A 33 -8.36 5.00 -5.98
N MET A 34 -7.95 6.24 -6.33
CA MET A 34 -7.85 7.32 -5.35
C MET A 34 -9.23 7.76 -4.85
N THR A 35 -10.20 7.92 -5.73
CA THR A 35 -11.59 8.28 -5.36
C THR A 35 -12.19 7.24 -4.41
N ARG A 36 -11.99 5.94 -4.70
CA ARG A 36 -12.43 4.83 -3.83
C ARG A 36 -11.70 4.86 -2.49
N THR A 37 -10.38 5.09 -2.50
CA THR A 37 -9.56 5.22 -1.29
C THR A 37 -10.10 6.33 -0.38
N LEU A 38 -10.27 7.54 -0.91
CA LEU A 38 -10.79 8.69 -0.14
C LEU A 38 -12.22 8.44 0.39
N SER A 39 -13.07 7.83 -0.42
CA SER A 39 -14.44 7.45 -0.02
C SER A 39 -14.44 6.43 1.13
N ALA A 40 -13.53 5.46 1.12
CA ALA A 40 -13.41 4.47 2.18
C ALA A 40 -12.87 5.07 3.48
N ILE A 41 -11.89 5.98 3.41
CA ILE A 41 -11.37 6.72 4.57
C ILE A 41 -12.46 7.61 5.15
N ALA A 42 -13.24 8.26 4.30
CA ALA A 42 -14.34 9.16 4.66
C ALA A 42 -13.91 10.20 5.72
N ALA A 43 -12.74 10.80 5.52
CA ALA A 43 -12.25 11.87 6.39
C ALA A 43 -13.06 13.15 6.18
N ARG A 44 -13.26 13.90 7.26
CA ARG A 44 -13.94 15.19 7.21
C ARG A 44 -12.92 16.33 7.36
N PRO A 45 -13.20 17.52 6.83
CA PRO A 45 -12.34 18.67 7.06
C PRO A 45 -12.06 18.88 8.55
N GLY A 46 -10.78 19.07 8.90
CA GLY A 46 -10.30 19.25 10.26
C GLY A 46 -10.04 17.95 11.05
N GLU A 47 -10.49 16.77 10.60
CA GLU A 47 -10.16 15.49 11.24
C GLU A 47 -8.65 15.20 11.13
N ARG A 48 -8.13 14.54 12.17
CA ARG A 48 -6.73 14.08 12.22
C ARG A 48 -6.63 12.72 11.56
N VAL A 49 -5.83 12.61 10.50
CA VAL A 49 -5.60 11.39 9.74
C VAL A 49 -4.14 10.99 9.84
N LEU A 50 -3.87 9.70 10.07
CA LEU A 50 -2.55 9.12 9.96
C LEU A 50 -2.48 8.30 8.66
N ASP A 51 -1.51 8.61 7.82
CA ASP A 51 -1.12 7.81 6.63
C ASP A 51 0.13 7.01 6.98
N VAL A 52 -0.03 5.70 7.21
CA VAL A 52 1.01 4.77 7.65
C VAL A 52 1.69 4.15 6.44
N ALA A 53 3.03 4.13 6.43
CA ALA A 53 3.85 3.81 5.26
C ALA A 53 3.42 4.67 4.06
N CYS A 54 3.42 5.99 4.29
CA CYS A 54 2.82 6.97 3.37
C CYS A 54 3.57 7.14 2.05
N GLY A 55 4.75 6.55 1.91
CA GLY A 55 5.60 6.67 0.73
C GLY A 55 5.81 8.13 0.32
N PRO A 56 5.68 8.48 -0.97
CA PRO A 56 5.85 9.84 -1.46
C PRO A 56 4.65 10.77 -1.19
N GLY A 57 3.78 10.42 -0.22
CA GLY A 57 2.70 11.25 0.29
C GLY A 57 1.49 11.43 -0.64
N ILE A 58 1.20 10.46 -1.51
CA ILE A 58 0.11 10.59 -2.50
C ILE A 58 -1.24 10.66 -1.79
N VAL A 59 -1.53 9.73 -0.88
CA VAL A 59 -2.80 9.69 -0.12
C VAL A 59 -2.87 10.85 0.87
N ALA A 60 -1.78 11.11 1.60
CA ALA A 60 -1.73 12.21 2.56
C ALA A 60 -2.01 13.58 1.90
N CYS A 61 -1.40 13.87 0.74
CA CYS A 61 -1.65 15.12 0.01
C CYS A 61 -3.10 15.20 -0.51
N ALA A 62 -3.67 14.11 -1.00
CA ALA A 62 -5.06 14.07 -1.44
C ALA A 62 -6.02 14.37 -0.27
N LEU A 63 -5.81 13.77 0.89
CA LEU A 63 -6.60 14.04 2.11
C LEU A 63 -6.46 15.48 2.60
N ALA A 64 -5.25 16.05 2.53
CA ALA A 64 -5.03 17.45 2.90
C ALA A 64 -5.75 18.42 1.94
N THR A 65 -5.87 18.08 0.67
CA THR A 65 -6.65 18.84 -0.32
C THR A 65 -8.13 18.88 0.05
N GLU A 66 -8.65 17.82 0.68
CA GLU A 66 -10.03 17.75 1.21
C GLU A 66 -10.17 18.42 2.62
N GLY A 67 -9.10 19.02 3.13
CA GLY A 67 -9.11 19.79 4.37
C GLY A 67 -8.84 18.97 5.64
N ALA A 68 -8.39 17.72 5.55
CA ALA A 68 -7.95 16.96 6.71
C ALA A 68 -6.59 17.48 7.24
N ARG A 69 -6.31 17.22 8.52
CA ARG A 69 -4.99 17.39 9.13
C ARG A 69 -4.27 16.05 9.09
N VAL A 70 -3.25 15.94 8.26
CA VAL A 70 -2.64 14.64 7.98
C VAL A 70 -1.23 14.55 8.53
N THR A 71 -0.94 13.45 9.21
CA THR A 71 0.43 13.04 9.53
C THR A 71 0.77 11.84 8.64
N GLY A 72 1.86 11.95 7.87
CA GLY A 72 2.42 10.83 7.12
C GLY A 72 3.65 10.28 7.84
N ILE A 73 3.71 8.96 7.99
CA ILE A 73 4.86 8.26 8.56
C ILE A 73 5.36 7.19 7.59
N ASP A 74 6.67 7.12 7.36
CA ASP A 74 7.31 6.12 6.51
C ASP A 74 8.67 5.72 7.07
N LEU A 75 9.05 4.46 6.89
CA LEU A 75 10.33 3.93 7.33
C LEU A 75 11.51 4.55 6.56
N THR A 76 11.27 4.99 5.31
CA THR A 76 12.28 5.42 4.35
C THR A 76 12.43 6.95 4.33
N PRO A 77 13.55 7.53 4.80
CA PRO A 77 13.74 8.99 4.77
C PRO A 77 13.61 9.60 3.36
N ALA A 78 14.03 8.88 2.31
CA ALA A 78 13.92 9.34 0.93
C ALA A 78 12.46 9.50 0.49
N MET A 79 11.53 8.64 0.96
CA MET A 79 10.09 8.76 0.72
C MET A 79 9.53 10.00 1.39
N ILE A 80 9.91 10.27 2.64
CA ILE A 80 9.49 11.49 3.35
C ILE A 80 9.97 12.76 2.63
N LEU A 81 11.18 12.76 2.06
CA LEU A 81 11.66 13.89 1.24
C LEU A 81 10.79 14.10 -0.01
N GLN A 82 10.38 13.03 -0.69
CA GLN A 82 9.46 13.11 -1.83
C GLN A 82 8.07 13.64 -1.41
N ALA A 83 7.56 13.18 -0.28
CA ALA A 83 6.28 13.65 0.28
C ALA A 83 6.31 15.15 0.60
N GLN A 84 7.37 15.63 1.24
CA GLN A 84 7.59 17.06 1.49
C GLN A 84 7.71 17.87 0.19
N GLN A 85 8.38 17.32 -0.82
CA GLN A 85 8.47 17.98 -2.12
C GLN A 85 7.10 18.07 -2.80
N ARG A 86 6.31 16.99 -2.79
CA ARG A 86 4.93 16.98 -3.29
C ARG A 86 4.06 18.00 -2.60
N GLN A 87 4.10 18.07 -1.27
CA GLN A 87 3.39 19.06 -0.48
C GLN A 87 3.72 20.50 -0.94
N ARG A 88 5.02 20.82 -1.08
CA ARG A 88 5.46 22.16 -1.52
C ARG A 88 4.99 22.48 -2.93
N GLN A 89 5.09 21.53 -3.86
CA GLN A 89 4.66 21.70 -5.27
C GLN A 89 3.17 21.97 -5.38
N GLN A 90 2.37 21.38 -4.49
CA GLN A 90 0.91 21.54 -4.45
C GLN A 90 0.46 22.70 -3.55
N GLY A 91 1.36 23.38 -2.85
CA GLY A 91 1.03 24.48 -1.93
C GLY A 91 0.15 24.06 -0.76
N LEU A 92 0.24 22.80 -0.31
CA LEU A 92 -0.64 22.25 0.72
C LEU A 92 -0.15 22.59 2.13
N HIS A 93 -1.13 22.77 3.03
CA HIS A 93 -0.94 22.99 4.47
C HIS A 93 -1.61 21.88 5.28
N GLY A 94 -1.33 21.83 6.59
CA GLY A 94 -1.94 20.82 7.48
C GLY A 94 -1.38 19.41 7.30
N LEU A 95 -0.13 19.29 6.85
CA LEU A 95 0.62 18.04 6.66
C LEU A 95 1.86 18.06 7.56
N ASP A 96 2.04 17.01 8.33
CA ASP A 96 3.23 16.70 9.10
C ASP A 96 3.86 15.40 8.62
N TRP A 97 5.20 15.30 8.61
CA TRP A 97 5.91 14.14 8.09
C TRP A 97 6.89 13.61 9.12
N GLN A 98 6.91 12.29 9.29
CA GLN A 98 7.77 11.61 10.24
C GLN A 98 8.44 10.39 9.62
N VAL A 99 9.71 10.16 9.95
CA VAL A 99 10.36 8.87 9.69
C VAL A 99 10.10 7.96 10.87
N GLY A 100 9.59 6.75 10.61
CA GLY A 100 9.30 5.79 11.67
C GLY A 100 8.72 4.48 11.16
N ASP A 101 8.66 3.51 12.06
CA ASP A 101 8.22 2.14 11.80
C ASP A 101 6.71 2.01 12.02
N ALA A 102 6.02 1.35 11.07
CA ALA A 102 4.59 1.05 11.17
C ALA A 102 4.25 0.07 12.31
N THR A 103 5.24 -0.71 12.76
CA THR A 103 5.09 -1.70 13.83
C THR A 103 5.31 -1.12 15.23
N GLU A 104 5.79 0.14 15.31
CA GLU A 104 6.01 0.88 16.56
C GLU A 104 5.70 2.37 16.36
N LEU A 105 4.42 2.72 16.24
CA LEU A 105 3.98 4.06 15.94
C LEU A 105 4.22 5.03 17.13
N PRO A 106 4.96 6.14 16.95
CA PRO A 106 5.35 7.05 18.03
C PRO A 106 4.23 8.02 18.42
N PHE A 107 3.00 7.53 18.47
CA PHE A 107 1.81 8.34 18.78
C PHE A 107 1.08 7.76 19.98
N VAL A 108 0.38 8.63 20.73
CA VAL A 108 -0.44 8.22 21.85
C VAL A 108 -1.71 7.49 21.39
N ASP A 109 -2.26 6.68 22.27
CA ASP A 109 -3.48 5.91 22.00
C ASP A 109 -4.65 6.85 21.65
N GLY A 110 -5.43 6.45 20.62
CA GLY A 110 -6.66 7.14 20.26
C GLY A 110 -6.48 8.56 19.73
N TYR A 111 -5.33 8.91 19.22
CA TYR A 111 -5.04 10.27 18.76
C TYR A 111 -5.69 10.63 17.42
N PHE A 112 -5.80 9.68 16.48
CA PHE A 112 -6.29 9.92 15.13
C PHE A 112 -7.76 9.56 14.95
N ASP A 113 -8.48 10.33 14.16
CA ASP A 113 -9.86 10.07 13.77
C ASP A 113 -9.91 8.97 12.69
N ARG A 114 -8.92 8.96 11.79
CA ARG A 114 -8.74 7.99 10.71
C ARG A 114 -7.29 7.53 10.65
N VAL A 115 -7.08 6.26 10.35
CA VAL A 115 -5.76 5.68 10.12
C VAL A 115 -5.82 4.89 8.82
N VAL A 116 -4.92 5.15 7.88
CA VAL A 116 -4.91 4.50 6.57
C VAL A 116 -3.51 3.99 6.25
N THR A 117 -3.46 2.94 5.49
CA THR A 117 -2.26 2.48 4.79
C THR A 117 -2.64 2.00 3.40
N ARG A 118 -1.75 2.20 2.43
CA ARG A 118 -1.98 1.81 1.04
C ARG A 118 -0.72 1.22 0.43
N TYR A 119 -0.85 -0.02 -0.09
CA TYR A 119 0.23 -0.76 -0.77
C TYR A 119 1.47 -0.96 0.11
N SER A 120 1.28 -1.41 1.34
CA SER A 120 2.36 -1.56 2.30
C SER A 120 2.38 -2.89 3.05
N PHE A 121 1.23 -3.52 3.27
CA PHE A 121 1.14 -4.73 4.08
C PHE A 121 1.89 -5.91 3.46
N HIS A 122 1.97 -5.97 2.15
CA HIS A 122 2.72 -6.99 1.43
C HIS A 122 4.26 -6.86 1.59
N HIS A 123 4.75 -5.78 2.20
CA HIS A 123 6.15 -5.63 2.60
C HIS A 123 6.41 -5.99 4.06
N LEU A 124 5.37 -6.15 4.88
CA LEU A 124 5.54 -6.41 6.31
C LEU A 124 5.64 -7.90 6.59
N PRO A 125 6.68 -8.37 7.32
CA PRO A 125 6.76 -9.76 7.75
C PRO A 125 5.60 -10.17 8.67
N GLU A 126 5.18 -9.27 9.56
CA GLU A 126 4.08 -9.47 10.50
C GLU A 126 3.07 -8.32 10.43
N PRO A 127 2.21 -8.27 9.38
CA PRO A 127 1.28 -7.14 9.16
C PRO A 127 0.26 -6.96 10.29
N ILE A 128 -0.04 -8.01 11.07
CA ILE A 128 -0.91 -7.93 12.25
C ILE A 128 -0.35 -6.98 13.33
N VAL A 129 0.98 -6.85 13.44
CA VAL A 129 1.61 -5.93 14.41
C VAL A 129 1.35 -4.49 14.01
N ALA A 130 1.52 -4.16 12.72
CA ALA A 130 1.19 -2.83 12.19
C ALA A 130 -0.31 -2.53 12.34
N LEU A 131 -1.21 -3.48 12.03
CA LEU A 131 -2.64 -3.29 12.21
C LEU A 131 -3.01 -3.07 13.69
N ARG A 132 -2.32 -3.73 14.62
CA ARG A 132 -2.51 -3.50 16.07
C ARG A 132 -2.11 -2.08 16.47
N GLU A 133 -1.00 -1.57 15.95
CA GLU A 133 -0.57 -0.19 16.19
C GLU A 133 -1.53 0.82 15.55
N MET A 134 -1.97 0.58 14.32
CA MET A 134 -3.01 1.40 13.66
C MET A 134 -4.28 1.45 14.52
N ARG A 135 -4.71 0.30 15.07
CA ARG A 135 -5.84 0.24 16.01
C ARG A 135 -5.57 1.02 17.29
N ARG A 136 -4.37 0.88 17.87
CA ARG A 136 -4.01 1.58 19.11
C ARG A 136 -4.11 3.09 18.96
N VAL A 137 -3.55 3.65 17.88
CA VAL A 137 -3.50 5.10 17.66
C VAL A 137 -4.80 5.69 17.09
N CYS A 138 -5.68 4.86 16.51
CA CYS A 138 -7.02 5.28 16.06
C CYS A 138 -7.94 5.44 17.28
N ARG A 139 -8.75 6.49 17.35
CA ARG A 139 -9.69 6.67 18.46
C ARG A 139 -10.86 5.66 18.41
N THR A 140 -11.53 5.43 19.53
CA THR A 140 -12.83 4.73 19.56
C THR A 140 -13.83 5.47 18.67
N GLY A 141 -14.59 4.70 17.87
CA GLY A 141 -15.46 5.22 16.82
C GLY A 141 -14.70 5.77 15.61
N GLY A 142 -13.38 5.66 15.58
CA GLY A 142 -12.55 6.00 14.42
C GLY A 142 -12.53 4.91 13.37
N ARG A 143 -11.93 5.19 12.21
CA ARG A 143 -11.88 4.26 11.09
C ARG A 143 -10.43 3.92 10.74
N ILE A 144 -10.20 2.64 10.45
CA ILE A 144 -8.93 2.10 9.98
C ILE A 144 -9.14 1.55 8.58
N VAL A 145 -8.29 1.91 7.64
CA VAL A 145 -8.42 1.50 6.23
C VAL A 145 -7.12 0.88 5.75
N VAL A 146 -7.21 -0.29 5.17
CA VAL A 146 -6.10 -0.97 4.50
C VAL A 146 -6.47 -1.14 3.03
N ILE A 147 -5.58 -0.69 2.15
CA ILE A 147 -5.69 -0.85 0.71
C ILE A 147 -4.46 -1.62 0.25
N ASP A 148 -4.67 -2.82 -0.29
CA ASP A 148 -3.55 -3.62 -0.77
C ASP A 148 -3.98 -4.61 -1.86
N ALA A 149 -2.99 -5.17 -2.57
CA ALA A 149 -3.21 -6.26 -3.49
C ALA A 149 -3.63 -7.52 -2.71
N THR A 150 -4.73 -8.12 -3.12
CA THR A 150 -5.31 -9.29 -2.45
C THR A 150 -5.60 -10.39 -3.47
N PRO A 151 -4.59 -11.20 -3.83
CA PRO A 151 -4.78 -12.30 -4.76
C PRO A 151 -5.78 -13.34 -4.22
N ALA A 152 -6.39 -14.09 -5.13
CA ALA A 152 -7.19 -15.25 -4.76
C ALA A 152 -6.32 -16.29 -4.03
N ALA A 153 -6.90 -17.02 -3.08
CA ALA A 153 -6.15 -17.91 -2.19
C ALA A 153 -5.38 -19.01 -2.94
N ASP A 154 -5.94 -19.54 -4.01
CA ASP A 154 -5.32 -20.56 -4.86
C ASP A 154 -4.20 -20.00 -5.78
N LYS A 155 -4.13 -18.68 -5.93
CA LYS A 155 -3.15 -17.97 -6.78
C LYS A 155 -2.07 -17.24 -5.96
N GLN A 156 -2.24 -17.11 -4.65
CA GLN A 156 -1.35 -16.34 -3.77
C GLN A 156 0.13 -16.72 -3.94
N THR A 157 0.46 -18.00 -3.97
CA THR A 157 1.86 -18.47 -4.13
C THR A 157 2.48 -18.05 -5.46
N ALA A 158 1.71 -18.10 -6.56
CA ALA A 158 2.21 -17.69 -7.87
C ALA A 158 2.32 -16.15 -7.96
N TYR A 159 1.38 -15.44 -7.37
CA TYR A 159 1.41 -13.99 -7.23
C TYR A 159 2.64 -13.53 -6.44
N ASP A 160 2.88 -14.09 -5.25
CA ASP A 160 4.04 -13.75 -4.42
C ASP A 160 5.37 -14.04 -5.12
N ARG A 161 5.45 -15.11 -5.92
CA ARG A 161 6.63 -15.40 -6.74
C ARG A 161 6.87 -14.32 -7.80
N MET A 162 5.83 -13.86 -8.48
CA MET A 162 5.90 -12.76 -9.46
C MET A 162 6.36 -11.47 -8.78
N GLU A 163 5.75 -11.12 -7.64
CA GLU A 163 6.08 -9.92 -6.90
C GLU A 163 7.52 -9.95 -6.34
N THR A 164 7.99 -11.09 -5.82
CA THR A 164 9.37 -11.24 -5.32
C THR A 164 10.42 -11.06 -6.42
N LEU A 165 10.11 -11.47 -7.65
CA LEU A 165 10.98 -11.21 -8.82
C LEU A 165 11.00 -9.71 -9.18
N ARG A 166 9.87 -9.02 -9.04
CA ARG A 166 9.73 -7.60 -9.35
C ARG A 166 10.30 -6.71 -8.23
N ASP A 167 10.09 -7.10 -7.00
CA ASP A 167 10.45 -6.31 -5.81
C ASP A 167 11.01 -7.21 -4.70
N PRO A 168 12.34 -7.18 -4.48
CA PRO A 168 12.98 -7.99 -3.44
C PRO A 168 12.57 -7.67 -2.00
N SER A 169 11.85 -6.58 -1.77
CA SER A 169 11.29 -6.22 -0.45
C SER A 169 9.90 -6.82 -0.19
N HIS A 170 9.29 -7.45 -1.21
CA HIS A 170 8.03 -8.17 -1.07
C HIS A 170 8.15 -9.33 -0.07
N THR A 171 7.15 -9.49 0.78
CA THR A 171 7.04 -10.63 1.72
C THR A 171 5.92 -11.57 1.33
N SER A 172 4.68 -11.12 1.40
CA SER A 172 3.51 -11.85 0.93
C SER A 172 2.31 -10.92 0.78
N ALA A 173 1.62 -10.99 -0.34
CA ALA A 173 0.33 -10.35 -0.52
C ALA A 173 -0.75 -11.17 0.22
N LEU A 174 -1.45 -10.53 1.15
CA LEU A 174 -2.51 -11.20 1.91
C LEU A 174 -3.77 -11.35 1.05
N THR A 175 -4.45 -12.48 1.19
CA THR A 175 -5.81 -12.58 0.66
C THR A 175 -6.78 -11.70 1.44
N LEU A 176 -7.90 -11.33 0.84
CA LEU A 176 -8.94 -10.55 1.56
C LEU A 176 -9.42 -11.27 2.84
N ASP A 177 -9.52 -12.60 2.82
CA ASP A 177 -9.95 -13.37 3.98
C ASP A 177 -8.90 -13.37 5.11
N GLN A 178 -7.62 -13.34 4.76
CA GLN A 178 -6.53 -13.16 5.75
C GLN A 178 -6.58 -11.77 6.38
N LEU A 179 -6.79 -10.70 5.59
CA LEU A 179 -7.01 -9.35 6.12
C LEU A 179 -8.22 -9.28 7.05
N ARG A 180 -9.34 -9.89 6.67
CA ARG A 180 -10.55 -9.99 7.50
C ARG A 180 -10.31 -10.75 8.80
N ALA A 181 -9.50 -11.83 8.75
CA ALA A 181 -9.14 -12.59 9.94
C ALA A 181 -8.37 -11.74 10.94
N MET A 182 -7.40 -10.93 10.49
CA MET A 182 -6.66 -10.01 11.35
C MET A 182 -7.57 -8.95 11.98
N GLY A 183 -8.50 -8.37 11.20
CA GLY A 183 -9.49 -7.43 11.73
C GLY A 183 -10.35 -8.04 12.84
N ARG A 184 -10.85 -9.27 12.63
CA ARG A 184 -11.62 -10.02 13.66
C ARG A 184 -10.78 -10.32 14.90
N GLU A 185 -9.53 -10.76 14.75
CA GLU A 185 -8.62 -11.02 15.88
C GLU A 185 -8.42 -9.78 16.75
N LEU A 186 -8.37 -8.61 16.13
CA LEU A 186 -8.22 -7.34 16.83
C LEU A 186 -9.54 -6.70 17.29
N GLY A 187 -10.68 -7.37 17.12
CA GLY A 187 -11.98 -6.86 17.51
C GLY A 187 -12.40 -5.61 16.72
N LEU A 188 -12.09 -5.57 15.43
CA LEU A 188 -12.49 -4.49 14.54
C LEU A 188 -13.78 -4.89 13.80
N SER A 189 -14.73 -3.96 13.70
CA SER A 189 -16.00 -4.16 12.99
C SER A 189 -15.85 -3.74 11.52
N GLU A 190 -16.06 -4.67 10.56
CA GLU A 190 -15.99 -4.39 9.13
C GLU A 190 -17.08 -3.39 8.73
N ALA A 191 -16.68 -2.28 8.12
CA ALA A 191 -17.55 -1.18 7.72
C ALA A 191 -17.69 -1.05 6.19
N VAL A 192 -16.60 -1.26 5.45
CA VAL A 192 -16.57 -1.18 3.99
C VAL A 192 -15.64 -2.25 3.46
N VAL A 193 -16.06 -2.91 2.39
CA VAL A 193 -15.18 -3.70 1.51
C VAL A 193 -15.46 -3.27 0.08
N ASP A 194 -14.42 -2.94 -0.65
CA ASP A 194 -14.48 -2.61 -2.07
C ASP A 194 -13.30 -3.27 -2.80
N PHE A 195 -13.42 -3.38 -4.10
CA PHE A 195 -12.44 -4.03 -4.96
C PHE A 195 -12.30 -3.27 -6.27
N TYR A 196 -11.06 -3.09 -6.74
CA TYR A 196 -10.81 -2.58 -8.08
C TYR A 196 -9.56 -3.21 -8.73
N PRO A 197 -9.59 -3.47 -10.04
CA PRO A 197 -8.41 -3.85 -10.78
C PRO A 197 -7.54 -2.62 -11.01
N LEU A 198 -6.26 -2.69 -10.64
CA LEU A 198 -5.29 -1.63 -10.91
C LEU A 198 -4.42 -2.03 -12.09
N GLU A 199 -4.67 -1.43 -13.26
CA GLU A 199 -3.91 -1.73 -14.47
C GLU A 199 -2.47 -1.25 -14.36
N ALA A 200 -1.54 -2.06 -14.83
CA ALA A 200 -0.11 -1.80 -14.83
C ALA A 200 0.55 -2.31 -16.10
N GLN A 201 1.69 -1.70 -16.47
CA GLN A 201 2.56 -2.13 -17.54
C GLN A 201 3.85 -2.70 -16.93
N LEU A 202 4.23 -3.90 -17.31
CA LEU A 202 5.38 -4.61 -16.73
C LEU A 202 6.68 -3.78 -16.87
N GLY A 203 6.95 -3.23 -18.05
CA GLY A 203 8.15 -2.44 -18.31
C GLY A 203 8.29 -1.16 -17.51
N ALA A 204 7.20 -0.66 -16.91
CA ALA A 204 7.23 0.52 -16.04
C ALA A 204 7.52 0.18 -14.56
N LEU A 205 7.39 -1.10 -14.18
CA LEU A 205 7.40 -1.52 -12.78
C LEU A 205 8.58 -2.41 -12.38
N ALA A 206 9.35 -2.92 -13.34
CA ALA A 206 10.44 -3.86 -13.07
C ALA A 206 11.79 -3.32 -13.56
N ASP A 207 12.84 -3.69 -12.85
CA ASP A 207 14.21 -3.44 -13.26
C ASP A 207 14.63 -4.36 -14.41
N SER A 208 15.64 -3.93 -15.16
CA SER A 208 16.15 -4.66 -16.31
C SER A 208 16.78 -6.02 -15.98
N GLU A 209 17.23 -6.22 -14.73
CA GLU A 209 17.89 -7.47 -14.31
C GLU A 209 16.91 -8.65 -14.24
N ASP A 210 15.68 -8.41 -13.76
CA ASP A 210 14.65 -9.44 -13.58
C ASP A 210 13.62 -9.46 -14.71
N MET A 211 13.70 -8.51 -15.64
CA MET A 211 12.72 -8.34 -16.72
C MET A 211 12.54 -9.61 -17.55
N ALA A 212 13.62 -10.26 -17.96
CA ALA A 212 13.54 -11.47 -18.80
C ALA A 212 12.83 -12.64 -18.09
N ALA A 213 13.04 -12.80 -16.79
CA ALA A 213 12.38 -13.84 -16.00
C ALA A 213 10.89 -13.52 -15.79
N LEU A 214 10.56 -12.26 -15.56
CA LEU A 214 9.18 -11.78 -15.45
C LEU A 214 8.43 -11.94 -16.78
N GLU A 215 9.02 -11.50 -17.90
CA GLU A 215 8.42 -11.66 -19.23
C GLU A 215 8.13 -13.13 -19.54
N ALA A 216 9.11 -14.03 -19.29
CA ALA A 216 8.92 -15.45 -19.49
C ALA A 216 7.79 -16.03 -18.62
N MET A 217 7.66 -15.58 -17.37
CA MET A 217 6.59 -16.00 -16.46
C MET A 217 5.21 -15.53 -16.95
N PHE A 218 5.10 -14.25 -17.34
CA PHE A 218 3.87 -13.69 -17.87
C PHE A 218 3.47 -14.31 -19.21
N ASP A 219 4.44 -14.55 -20.10
CA ASP A 219 4.16 -15.20 -21.39
C ASP A 219 3.64 -16.63 -21.23
N ALA A 220 4.22 -17.39 -20.29
CA ALA A 220 3.73 -18.72 -19.98
C ALA A 220 2.29 -18.68 -19.41
N ASP A 221 1.98 -17.68 -18.59
CA ASP A 221 0.64 -17.50 -18.01
C ASP A 221 -0.38 -17.12 -19.10
N ILE A 222 -0.06 -16.12 -19.93
CA ILE A 222 -0.90 -15.70 -21.07
C ILE A 222 -1.14 -16.88 -22.03
N ALA A 223 -0.09 -17.62 -22.38
CA ALA A 223 -0.20 -18.78 -23.28
C ALA A 223 -1.06 -19.91 -22.70
N SER A 224 -1.09 -20.06 -21.38
CA SER A 224 -1.92 -21.07 -20.72
C SER A 224 -3.41 -20.75 -20.79
N GLY A 225 -3.78 -19.47 -20.81
CA GLY A 225 -5.17 -19.00 -20.71
C GLY A 225 -5.83 -19.25 -19.35
N GLU A 226 -5.06 -19.67 -18.33
CA GLU A 226 -5.60 -20.06 -17.01
C GLU A 226 -5.47 -18.97 -15.95
N ASP A 227 -4.78 -17.86 -16.27
CA ASP A 227 -4.49 -16.78 -15.29
C ASP A 227 -3.96 -17.33 -13.97
N ARG A 228 -2.90 -18.13 -14.01
CA ARG A 228 -2.33 -18.81 -12.84
C ARG A 228 -1.72 -17.83 -11.82
N ILE A 229 -1.22 -16.70 -12.31
CA ILE A 229 -0.66 -15.63 -11.45
C ILE A 229 -1.80 -14.85 -10.74
N GLY A 230 -2.98 -14.79 -11.35
CA GLY A 230 -4.12 -14.07 -10.78
C GLY A 230 -4.12 -12.57 -11.05
N VAL A 231 -3.55 -12.15 -12.17
CA VAL A 231 -3.41 -10.75 -12.56
C VAL A 231 -4.03 -10.45 -13.92
N GLY A 232 -4.65 -11.45 -14.58
CA GLY A 232 -5.32 -11.29 -15.87
C GLY A 232 -4.42 -10.67 -16.93
N ALA A 233 -3.19 -11.14 -17.08
CA ALA A 233 -2.19 -10.54 -17.95
C ALA A 233 -2.51 -10.69 -19.44
N TRP A 234 -2.13 -9.69 -20.24
CA TRP A 234 -2.28 -9.73 -21.69
C TRP A 234 -1.12 -9.01 -22.41
N ARG A 235 -0.92 -9.36 -23.69
CA ARG A 235 -0.01 -8.60 -24.55
C ARG A 235 -0.73 -7.44 -25.21
N ALA A 236 -0.18 -6.23 -25.05
CA ALA A 236 -0.57 -5.02 -25.74
C ALA A 236 0.51 -4.59 -26.72
N GLU A 237 0.26 -3.54 -27.51
CA GLU A 237 1.24 -3.00 -28.49
C GLU A 237 2.52 -2.49 -27.82
N ASP A 238 2.41 -1.98 -26.59
CA ASP A 238 3.49 -1.40 -25.79
C ASP A 238 4.10 -2.36 -24.75
N GLY A 239 3.79 -3.66 -24.82
CA GLY A 239 4.34 -4.70 -23.96
C GLY A 239 3.30 -5.50 -23.18
N ILE A 240 3.74 -6.13 -22.09
CA ILE A 240 2.84 -6.89 -21.21
C ILE A 240 2.13 -5.95 -20.26
N ARG A 241 0.80 -6.07 -20.22
CA ARG A 241 -0.08 -5.40 -19.27
C ARG A 241 -0.77 -6.43 -18.38
N PHE A 242 -1.13 -6.01 -17.17
CA PHE A 242 -1.81 -6.84 -16.19
C PHE A 242 -2.55 -5.98 -15.17
N THR A 243 -3.34 -6.60 -14.30
CA THR A 243 -4.08 -5.88 -13.25
C THR A 243 -3.74 -6.42 -11.88
N PHE A 244 -3.32 -5.55 -10.97
CA PHE A 244 -3.26 -5.92 -9.55
C PHE A 244 -4.68 -6.05 -8.99
N PRO A 245 -5.00 -7.16 -8.27
CA PRO A 245 -6.29 -7.35 -7.63
C PRO A 245 -6.33 -6.57 -6.31
N VAL A 246 -6.71 -5.29 -6.34
CA VAL A 246 -6.67 -4.43 -5.16
C VAL A 246 -7.99 -4.49 -4.40
N SER A 247 -7.91 -4.77 -3.09
CA SER A 247 -9.02 -4.60 -2.16
C SER A 247 -8.83 -3.38 -1.26
N ILE A 248 -9.94 -2.78 -0.91
CA ILE A 248 -10.06 -1.78 0.15
C ILE A 248 -10.87 -2.42 1.26
N ILE A 249 -10.33 -2.47 2.45
CA ILE A 249 -11.08 -2.87 3.63
C ILE A 249 -11.01 -1.77 4.68
N ALA A 250 -12.17 -1.34 5.16
CA ALA A 250 -12.28 -0.37 6.23
C ALA A 250 -12.98 -0.99 7.43
N TRP A 251 -12.39 -0.78 8.59
CA TRP A 251 -12.98 -1.18 9.88
C TRP A 251 -13.27 0.03 10.75
N GLN A 252 -14.24 -0.14 11.63
CA GLN A 252 -14.48 0.75 12.74
C GLN A 252 -13.81 0.21 13.99
N ARG A 253 -13.13 1.08 14.75
CA ARG A 253 -12.67 0.76 16.09
C ARG A 253 -13.82 1.01 17.08
N ASP A 254 -14.34 -0.06 17.66
CA ASP A 254 -15.34 -0.02 18.72
C ASP A 254 -14.76 0.44 20.05
#